data_6422805895765232e8e35bef60a895c3
#
_entry.id   6422805895765232e8e35bef60a895c3
#
_cell.length_a   1.000
_cell.length_b   1.000
_cell.length_c   1.000
_cell.angle_alpha   90.00
_cell.angle_beta   90.00
_cell.angle_gamma   90.00
#
_symmetry.space_group_name_H-M   'P 1'
#
loop_
_entity.id
_entity.type
_entity.pdbx_description
1 polymer ?
#
loop_
_entity_poly.entity_id
_entity_poly.type
_entity_poly.pdbx_seq_one_letter_code
_entity_poly.pdbx_strand_id
1 'polypeptide(L)'
;MTTTMLLVPQSTLLAAQPTPGAKVGGPSRGVAALGRLEPAGGIIKVALASTPEAVSGAVITRLLVERGDDVKAGQLLAESDTVPVLKAALAESRAGLETAKRDARASASLADEACVLADVSARQSKRQAELLQRKLTSDDIADQAKGNAEAGAATCKARRAAASVADSRIAGAEAAIARRQAELERAYVRAPFAGRVIDIHARQGELVGARGVVELGRVDQMYAIAEVYETDIRNVKVGQKASVKSDALARGLTGTVTRIRPKVQKLDEIGTDPAARKDGRIIEVEIRLDDSAAAASLSLLQVEIEIGR
;
A
#
# COMPACT_ATOMS: atom_id res chain seq x y z
N MET A 1 -91.92 -54.58 -41.89
CA MET A 1 -91.06 -53.47 -41.36
C MET A 1 -89.69 -54.08 -41.06
N THR A 2 -88.84 -53.96 -42.03
CA THR A 2 -87.51 -54.59 -42.03
C THR A 2 -86.49 -53.55 -41.78
N THR A 3 -85.73 -53.65 -40.63
CA THR A 3 -84.66 -52.75 -40.25
C THR A 3 -83.34 -53.33 -40.70
N THR A 4 -82.71 -52.69 -41.67
CA THR A 4 -81.39 -53.09 -42.21
C THR A 4 -80.29 -52.49 -41.34
N MET A 5 -79.44 -53.33 -40.76
CA MET A 5 -78.28 -52.99 -39.91
C MET A 5 -77.03 -52.86 -40.81
N LEU A 6 -76.48 -51.63 -40.94
CA LEU A 6 -75.24 -51.38 -41.66
C LEU A 6 -74.06 -51.69 -40.76
N LEU A 7 -73.17 -52.60 -41.20
CA LEU A 7 -71.89 -52.94 -40.59
C LEU A 7 -70.83 -51.98 -41.11
N VAL A 8 -70.19 -51.22 -40.20
CA VAL A 8 -69.05 -50.35 -40.52
C VAL A 8 -67.73 -51.10 -40.17
N PRO A 9 -66.75 -51.19 -41.05
CA PRO A 9 -65.47 -51.84 -40.74
C PRO A 9 -64.56 -50.94 -39.86
N GLN A 10 -64.12 -51.48 -38.79
CA GLN A 10 -63.11 -50.86 -37.91
C GLN A 10 -61.69 -50.97 -38.51
N SER A 11 -61.17 -49.80 -38.96
CA SER A 11 -59.77 -49.69 -39.38
C SER A 11 -58.85 -49.66 -38.14
N THR A 12 -58.01 -50.65 -37.96
CA THR A 12 -56.98 -50.73 -36.98
C THR A 12 -55.85 -49.73 -37.26
N LEU A 13 -55.77 -48.63 -36.48
CA LEU A 13 -54.67 -47.72 -36.50
C LEU A 13 -53.47 -48.34 -35.76
N LEU A 14 -52.43 -48.68 -36.53
CA LEU A 14 -51.16 -49.16 -36.02
C LEU A 14 -50.44 -47.95 -35.42
N ALA A 15 -50.28 -47.86 -34.10
CA ALA A 15 -49.58 -46.83 -33.42
C ALA A 15 -48.06 -46.99 -33.66
N ALA A 16 -47.45 -46.03 -34.37
CA ALA A 16 -46.02 -45.94 -34.56
C ALA A 16 -45.35 -45.64 -33.19
N GLN A 17 -44.43 -46.52 -32.76
CA GLN A 17 -43.61 -46.33 -31.55
C GLN A 17 -42.62 -45.17 -31.81
N PRO A 18 -42.43 -44.23 -30.86
CA PRO A 18 -41.41 -43.19 -31.00
C PRO A 18 -40.01 -43.82 -30.88
N THR A 19 -39.22 -43.67 -31.92
CA THR A 19 -37.77 -43.93 -31.91
C THR A 19 -37.07 -43.13 -30.79
N PRO A 20 -36.09 -43.71 -30.06
CA PRO A 20 -35.35 -42.95 -29.06
C PRO A 20 -34.63 -41.79 -29.71
N GLY A 21 -35.03 -40.57 -29.34
CA GLY A 21 -34.54 -39.34 -29.90
C GLY A 21 -33.03 -39.21 -29.79
N ALA A 22 -32.40 -39.01 -30.94
CA ALA A 22 -31.03 -38.50 -31.03
C ALA A 22 -30.97 -37.25 -30.16
N LYS A 23 -30.01 -37.21 -29.21
CA LYS A 23 -29.64 -36.01 -28.46
C LYS A 23 -29.23 -34.97 -29.49
N VAL A 24 -30.12 -34.07 -29.83
CA VAL A 24 -29.76 -32.84 -30.54
C VAL A 24 -28.87 -32.07 -29.60
N GLY A 25 -27.57 -32.15 -29.84
CA GLY A 25 -26.58 -31.26 -29.22
C GLY A 25 -26.94 -29.86 -29.70
N GLY A 26 -27.71 -29.13 -28.91
CA GLY A 26 -27.93 -27.71 -29.15
C GLY A 26 -26.56 -26.99 -29.15
N PRO A 27 -26.41 -25.88 -29.90
CA PRO A 27 -25.22 -25.09 -29.87
C PRO A 27 -24.87 -24.78 -28.39
N SER A 28 -23.66 -25.10 -28.00
CA SER A 28 -23.20 -24.87 -26.65
C SER A 28 -23.28 -23.36 -26.36
N ARG A 29 -24.36 -22.95 -25.71
CA ARG A 29 -24.56 -21.56 -25.31
C ARG A 29 -23.46 -21.19 -24.33
N GLY A 30 -22.71 -20.13 -24.66
CA GLY A 30 -21.80 -19.50 -23.73
C GLY A 30 -22.54 -19.05 -22.46
N VAL A 31 -21.82 -18.77 -21.39
CA VAL A 31 -22.38 -18.19 -20.17
C VAL A 31 -22.50 -16.70 -20.38
N ALA A 32 -23.73 -16.17 -20.38
CA ALA A 32 -23.99 -14.74 -20.44
C ALA A 32 -24.05 -14.17 -19.02
N ALA A 33 -23.40 -13.04 -18.81
CA ALA A 33 -23.36 -12.34 -17.53
C ALA A 33 -23.34 -10.82 -17.75
N LEU A 34 -23.89 -10.07 -16.81
CA LEU A 34 -23.58 -8.66 -16.68
C LEU A 34 -22.24 -8.50 -15.99
N GLY A 35 -21.62 -7.35 -16.15
CA GLY A 35 -20.35 -7.05 -15.49
C GLY A 35 -19.97 -5.59 -15.61
N ARG A 36 -18.78 -5.27 -15.16
CA ARG A 36 -18.21 -3.93 -15.21
C ARG A 36 -16.76 -3.96 -15.63
N LEU A 37 -16.29 -2.86 -16.23
CA LEU A 37 -14.87 -2.69 -16.55
C LEU A 37 -14.12 -2.21 -15.30
N GLU A 38 -13.01 -2.84 -14.97
CA GLU A 38 -12.13 -2.43 -13.86
C GLU A 38 -10.66 -2.41 -14.29
N PRO A 39 -9.86 -1.45 -13.78
CA PRO A 39 -8.40 -1.52 -13.91
C PRO A 39 -7.82 -2.72 -13.16
N ALA A 40 -6.61 -3.14 -13.53
CA ALA A 40 -5.91 -4.21 -12.85
C ALA A 40 -5.75 -3.93 -11.33
N GLY A 41 -6.28 -4.84 -10.51
CA GLY A 41 -6.29 -4.71 -9.05
C GLY A 41 -7.37 -3.78 -8.50
N GLY A 42 -8.30 -3.33 -9.35
CA GLY A 42 -9.39 -2.42 -8.97
C GLY A 42 -8.96 -0.97 -8.86
N ILE A 43 -9.87 -0.13 -8.37
CA ILE A 43 -9.63 1.29 -8.09
C ILE A 43 -9.20 1.43 -6.63
N ILE A 44 -8.06 2.05 -6.40
CA ILE A 44 -7.49 2.24 -5.05
C ILE A 44 -7.68 3.68 -4.60
N LYS A 45 -8.22 3.84 -3.39
CA LYS A 45 -8.35 5.14 -2.72
C LYS A 45 -7.04 5.48 -2.03
N VAL A 46 -6.40 6.55 -2.48
CA VAL A 46 -5.18 7.08 -1.87
C VAL A 46 -5.58 8.16 -0.88
N ALA A 47 -5.23 7.93 0.39
CA ALA A 47 -5.56 8.83 1.49
C ALA A 47 -4.28 9.37 2.14
N LEU A 48 -4.41 10.41 2.94
CA LEU A 48 -3.39 10.84 3.88
C LEU A 48 -3.29 9.85 5.04
N ALA A 49 -2.07 9.53 5.42
CA ALA A 49 -1.83 8.82 6.66
C ALA A 49 -2.03 9.77 7.85
N SER A 50 -2.56 9.24 8.97
CA SER A 50 -2.68 10.04 10.20
C SER A 50 -1.31 10.49 10.69
N THR A 51 -1.20 11.74 11.09
CA THR A 51 -0.02 12.30 11.78
C THR A 51 -0.44 12.76 13.17
N PRO A 52 0.49 12.91 14.14
CA PRO A 52 0.18 13.44 15.45
C PRO A 52 -0.48 14.83 15.41
N GLU A 53 -0.16 15.63 14.40
CA GLU A 53 -0.64 16.98 14.17
C GLU A 53 -2.02 17.03 13.48
N ALA A 54 -2.49 15.90 12.93
CA ALA A 54 -3.75 15.80 12.19
C ALA A 54 -4.65 14.66 12.70
N VAL A 55 -4.86 14.61 14.02
CA VAL A 55 -5.71 13.58 14.66
C VAL A 55 -7.18 13.72 14.21
N SER A 56 -7.64 14.95 13.97
CA SER A 56 -9.01 15.25 13.51
C SER A 56 -9.15 15.28 11.98
N GLY A 57 -8.10 14.90 11.23
CA GLY A 57 -8.00 15.02 9.80
C GLY A 57 -7.04 16.12 9.36
N ALA A 58 -6.67 16.13 8.10
CA ALA A 58 -5.80 17.16 7.50
C ALA A 58 -6.53 17.83 6.34
N VAL A 59 -6.24 19.11 6.13
CA VAL A 59 -6.75 19.89 4.99
C VAL A 59 -5.74 19.80 3.83
N ILE A 60 -6.21 19.65 2.62
CA ILE A 60 -5.37 19.71 1.43
C ILE A 60 -4.99 21.16 1.15
N THR A 61 -3.70 21.48 1.22
CA THR A 61 -3.19 22.81 0.86
C THR A 61 -2.83 22.93 -0.62
N ARG A 62 -2.38 21.83 -1.23
CA ARG A 62 -2.05 21.78 -2.65
C ARG A 62 -2.46 20.45 -3.24
N LEU A 63 -3.17 20.49 -4.36
CA LEU A 63 -3.46 19.36 -5.22
C LEU A 63 -2.68 19.54 -6.51
N LEU A 64 -1.90 18.53 -6.92
CA LEU A 64 -0.92 18.62 -8.02
C LEU A 64 -1.33 17.78 -9.23
N VAL A 65 -2.53 17.20 -9.20
CA VAL A 65 -3.05 16.34 -10.26
C VAL A 65 -4.52 16.67 -10.53
N GLU A 66 -4.93 16.36 -11.75
CA GLU A 66 -6.32 16.46 -12.20
C GLU A 66 -6.89 15.08 -12.53
N ARG A 67 -8.21 15.01 -12.65
CA ARG A 67 -8.90 13.79 -13.09
C ARG A 67 -8.48 13.44 -14.51
N GLY A 68 -8.05 12.20 -14.74
CA GLY A 68 -7.56 11.72 -16.04
C GLY A 68 -6.03 11.75 -16.18
N ASP A 69 -5.29 12.39 -15.27
CA ASP A 69 -3.84 12.45 -15.34
C ASP A 69 -3.19 11.07 -15.16
N ASP A 70 -2.17 10.79 -15.95
CA ASP A 70 -1.29 9.64 -15.76
C ASP A 70 -0.18 10.00 -14.76
N VAL A 71 0.00 9.17 -13.74
CA VAL A 71 0.96 9.38 -12.65
C VAL A 71 1.95 8.23 -12.54
N LYS A 72 3.16 8.53 -12.08
CA LYS A 72 4.23 7.55 -11.82
C LYS A 72 4.18 7.08 -10.37
N ALA A 73 4.70 5.88 -10.10
CA ALA A 73 4.91 5.42 -8.73
C ALA A 73 5.77 6.41 -7.94
N GLY A 74 5.35 6.73 -6.70
CA GLY A 74 6.01 7.72 -5.83
C GLY A 74 5.74 9.19 -6.17
N GLN A 75 5.06 9.50 -7.27
CA GLN A 75 4.73 10.88 -7.65
C GLN A 75 3.89 11.54 -6.57
N LEU A 76 4.24 12.80 -6.23
CA LEU A 76 3.47 13.62 -5.29
C LEU A 76 2.15 14.04 -5.94
N LEU A 77 1.04 13.74 -5.26
CA LEU A 77 -0.31 14.04 -5.73
C LEU A 77 -0.92 15.23 -4.98
N ALA A 78 -0.69 15.28 -3.66
CA ALA A 78 -1.20 16.37 -2.82
C ALA A 78 -0.32 16.59 -1.59
N GLU A 79 -0.44 17.79 -1.00
CA GLU A 79 0.19 18.20 0.25
C GLU A 79 -0.88 18.63 1.25
N SER A 80 -0.67 18.28 2.54
CA SER A 80 -1.54 18.71 3.62
C SER A 80 -1.06 20.01 4.29
N ASP A 81 -1.92 20.61 5.08
CA ASP A 81 -1.67 21.79 5.92
C ASP A 81 -0.65 21.53 7.04
N THR A 82 -0.39 20.27 7.40
CA THR A 82 0.61 19.89 8.41
C THR A 82 2.04 19.93 7.89
N VAL A 83 2.27 19.96 6.57
CA VAL A 83 3.61 19.97 5.96
C VAL A 83 4.53 21.08 6.49
N PRO A 84 4.11 22.37 6.62
CA PRO A 84 4.99 23.42 7.14
C PRO A 84 5.44 23.15 8.58
N VAL A 85 4.53 22.69 9.44
CA VAL A 85 4.82 22.38 10.86
C VAL A 85 5.80 21.23 10.95
N LEU A 86 5.57 20.14 10.19
CA LEU A 86 6.47 18.98 10.18
C LEU A 86 7.84 19.29 9.57
N LYS A 87 7.93 20.17 8.57
CA LYS A 87 9.20 20.70 8.06
C LYS A 87 9.98 21.48 9.14
N ALA A 88 9.28 22.32 9.91
CA ALA A 88 9.89 23.05 11.02
C ALA A 88 10.42 22.11 12.10
N ALA A 89 9.63 21.10 12.50
CA ALA A 89 10.03 20.08 13.47
C ALA A 89 11.25 19.23 12.99
N LEU A 90 11.31 18.93 11.69
CA LEU A 90 12.47 18.28 11.10
C LEU A 90 13.71 19.19 11.13
N ALA A 91 13.57 20.48 10.85
CA ALA A 91 14.66 21.46 10.91
C ALA A 91 15.20 21.62 12.34
N GLU A 92 14.31 21.66 13.34
CA GLU A 92 14.65 21.65 14.77
C GLU A 92 15.48 20.40 15.15
N SER A 93 15.04 19.21 14.75
CA SER A 93 15.78 17.97 15.02
C SER A 93 17.16 17.96 14.36
N ARG A 94 17.30 18.55 13.15
CA ARG A 94 18.61 18.71 12.49
C ARG A 94 19.52 19.65 13.25
N ALA A 95 19.01 20.77 13.76
CA ALA A 95 19.78 21.68 14.62
C ALA A 95 20.22 20.99 15.93
N GLY A 96 19.34 20.16 16.51
CA GLY A 96 19.66 19.33 17.67
C GLY A 96 20.81 18.36 17.42
N LEU A 97 20.87 17.73 16.24
CA LEU A 97 22.01 16.89 15.84
C LEU A 97 23.33 17.68 15.80
N GLU A 98 23.30 18.87 15.20
CA GLU A 98 24.52 19.71 15.13
C GLU A 98 24.99 20.14 16.53
N THR A 99 24.06 20.40 17.46
CA THR A 99 24.41 20.66 18.87
C THR A 99 25.03 19.44 19.51
N ALA A 100 24.43 18.26 19.37
CA ALA A 100 24.98 17.00 19.92
C ALA A 100 26.39 16.71 19.38
N LYS A 101 26.66 16.95 18.10
CA LYS A 101 28.01 16.79 17.50
C LYS A 101 29.03 17.76 18.09
N ARG A 102 28.64 19.01 18.34
CA ARG A 102 29.52 20.01 18.97
C ARG A 102 29.86 19.64 20.43
N ASP A 103 28.83 19.20 21.18
CA ASP A 103 28.98 18.74 22.56
C ASP A 103 29.91 17.51 22.65
N ALA A 104 29.77 16.56 21.73
CA ALA A 104 30.62 15.38 21.65
C ALA A 104 32.10 15.77 21.39
N ARG A 105 32.35 16.70 20.45
CA ARG A 105 33.70 17.20 20.17
C ARG A 105 34.31 17.93 21.38
N ALA A 106 33.54 18.78 22.06
CA ALA A 106 33.97 19.47 23.25
C ALA A 106 34.30 18.46 24.39
N SER A 107 33.44 17.45 24.60
CA SER A 107 33.67 16.41 25.59
C SER A 107 34.91 15.55 25.27
N ALA A 108 35.15 15.26 24.00
CA ALA A 108 36.34 14.54 23.55
C ALA A 108 37.64 15.37 23.85
N SER A 109 37.62 16.68 23.52
CA SER A 109 38.77 17.56 23.83
C SER A 109 39.07 17.65 25.32
N LEU A 110 38.02 17.72 26.17
CA LEU A 110 38.18 17.70 27.63
C LEU A 110 38.71 16.35 28.14
N ALA A 111 38.37 15.25 27.49
CA ALA A 111 38.91 13.94 27.82
C ALA A 111 40.41 13.83 27.45
N ASP A 112 40.77 14.35 26.27
CA ASP A 112 42.18 14.38 25.82
C ASP A 112 43.05 15.24 26.76
N GLU A 113 42.58 16.42 27.15
CA GLU A 113 43.24 17.28 28.11
C GLU A 113 43.47 16.56 29.43
N ALA A 114 42.45 15.96 30.03
CA ALA A 114 42.53 15.24 31.27
C ALA A 114 43.50 14.04 31.20
N CYS A 115 43.55 13.35 30.07
CA CYS A 115 44.42 12.23 29.86
C CYS A 115 45.89 12.67 29.69
N VAL A 116 46.18 13.79 29.03
CA VAL A 116 47.53 14.39 28.96
C VAL A 116 48.01 14.79 30.34
N LEU A 117 47.16 15.41 31.17
CA LEU A 117 47.52 15.75 32.57
C LEU A 117 47.77 14.52 33.43
N ALA A 118 46.99 13.46 33.26
CA ALA A 118 47.18 12.17 33.91
C ALA A 118 48.55 11.55 33.55
N ASP A 119 48.93 11.60 32.27
CA ASP A 119 50.23 11.11 31.79
C ASP A 119 51.42 11.92 32.39
N VAL A 120 51.26 13.24 32.52
CA VAL A 120 52.28 14.08 33.21
C VAL A 120 52.41 13.66 34.66
N SER A 121 51.30 13.49 35.39
CA SER A 121 51.32 13.07 36.81
C SER A 121 51.91 11.67 36.98
N ALA A 122 51.58 10.73 36.06
CA ALA A 122 52.13 9.38 36.07
C ALA A 122 53.67 9.38 35.88
N ARG A 123 54.22 10.20 34.95
CA ARG A 123 55.64 10.38 34.75
C ARG A 123 56.34 10.98 36.01
N GLN A 124 55.67 11.94 36.67
CA GLN A 124 56.17 12.55 37.90
C GLN A 124 56.22 11.51 39.02
N SER A 125 55.16 10.72 39.24
CA SER A 125 55.12 9.64 40.23
C SER A 125 56.24 8.62 40.02
N LYS A 126 56.45 8.20 38.75
CA LYS A 126 57.51 7.29 38.40
C LYS A 126 58.93 7.87 38.78
N ARG A 127 59.16 9.15 38.45
CA ARG A 127 60.43 9.81 38.82
C ARG A 127 60.60 9.86 40.33
N GLN A 128 59.62 10.20 41.13
CA GLN A 128 59.67 10.26 42.58
C GLN A 128 59.91 8.87 43.20
N ALA A 129 59.28 7.83 42.68
CA ALA A 129 59.51 6.46 43.09
C ALA A 129 61.00 6.02 42.86
N GLU A 130 61.57 6.39 41.70
CA GLU A 130 62.99 6.12 41.39
C GLU A 130 63.93 6.89 42.30
N LEU A 131 63.66 8.16 42.66
CA LEU A 131 64.43 8.97 43.60
C LEU A 131 64.35 8.40 45.03
N LEU A 132 63.15 7.92 45.41
CA LEU A 132 62.97 7.27 46.73
C LEU A 132 63.82 6.01 46.87
N GLN A 133 63.84 5.15 45.83
CA GLN A 133 64.73 3.97 45.82
C GLN A 133 66.22 4.34 46.01
N ARG A 134 66.62 5.53 45.53
CA ARG A 134 68.01 6.05 45.68
C ARG A 134 68.20 6.85 46.96
N LYS A 135 67.15 6.95 47.83
CA LYS A 135 67.14 7.76 49.06
C LYS A 135 67.36 9.27 48.82
N LEU A 136 66.95 9.78 47.70
CA LEU A 136 67.04 11.18 47.26
C LEU A 136 65.77 12.02 47.44
N THR A 137 64.68 11.43 47.98
CA THR A 137 63.43 12.08 48.33
C THR A 137 62.84 11.40 49.58
N SER A 138 61.81 12.02 50.19
CA SER A 138 61.04 11.44 51.28
C SER A 138 59.93 10.54 50.84
N ASP A 139 59.48 9.60 51.68
CA ASP A 139 58.32 8.74 51.45
C ASP A 139 57.05 9.60 51.18
N ASP A 140 56.87 10.68 51.94
CA ASP A 140 55.71 11.59 51.85
C ASP A 140 55.62 12.23 50.49
N ILE A 141 56.73 12.68 49.89
CA ILE A 141 56.76 13.27 48.54
C ILE A 141 56.41 12.21 47.45
N ALA A 142 56.94 10.99 47.64
CA ALA A 142 56.70 9.90 46.73
C ALA A 142 55.20 9.45 46.78
N ASP A 143 54.64 9.32 47.98
CA ASP A 143 53.26 8.93 48.20
C ASP A 143 52.31 10.01 47.71
N GLN A 144 52.58 11.30 47.89
CA GLN A 144 51.83 12.39 47.33
C GLN A 144 51.83 12.37 45.79
N ALA A 145 53.01 12.13 45.17
CA ALA A 145 53.10 12.04 43.71
C ALA A 145 52.32 10.83 43.16
N LYS A 146 52.30 9.72 43.89
CA LYS A 146 51.52 8.54 43.57
C LYS A 146 50.01 8.84 43.67
N GLY A 147 49.55 9.45 44.75
CA GLY A 147 48.12 9.85 44.88
C GLY A 147 47.66 10.80 43.80
N ASN A 148 48.50 11.78 43.41
CA ASN A 148 48.20 12.69 42.29
C ASN A 148 48.09 11.95 40.95
N ALA A 149 48.94 10.95 40.70
CA ALA A 149 48.85 10.14 39.48
C ALA A 149 47.57 9.27 39.43
N GLU A 150 47.20 8.66 40.55
CA GLU A 150 45.96 7.88 40.67
C GLU A 150 44.72 8.77 40.48
N ALA A 151 44.69 9.94 41.08
CA ALA A 151 43.61 10.93 40.88
C ALA A 151 43.52 11.41 39.43
N GLY A 152 44.68 11.67 38.81
CA GLY A 152 44.74 12.04 37.38
C GLY A 152 44.17 10.93 36.46
N ALA A 153 44.59 9.69 36.70
CA ALA A 153 44.09 8.52 35.95
C ALA A 153 42.59 8.33 36.11
N ALA A 154 42.04 8.51 37.31
CA ALA A 154 40.60 8.44 37.55
C ALA A 154 39.85 9.56 36.82
N THR A 155 40.40 10.77 36.80
CA THR A 155 39.82 11.92 36.08
C THR A 155 39.79 11.69 34.55
N CYS A 156 40.91 11.20 33.97
CA CYS A 156 40.97 10.82 32.55
C CYS A 156 39.89 9.77 32.21
N LYS A 157 39.78 8.72 33.04
CA LYS A 157 38.75 7.68 32.85
C LYS A 157 37.31 8.24 32.89
N ALA A 158 37.04 9.12 33.87
CA ALA A 158 35.73 9.77 34.02
C ALA A 158 35.39 10.64 32.80
N ARG A 159 36.37 11.43 32.31
CA ARG A 159 36.17 12.30 31.11
C ARG A 159 35.97 11.48 29.83
N ARG A 160 36.68 10.37 29.63
CA ARG A 160 36.45 9.44 28.53
C ARG A 160 35.07 8.84 28.58
N ALA A 161 34.57 8.46 29.73
CA ALA A 161 33.21 7.97 29.90
C ALA A 161 32.17 9.06 29.55
N ALA A 162 32.41 10.31 29.97
CA ALA A 162 31.54 11.44 29.60
C ALA A 162 31.53 11.70 28.07
N ALA A 163 32.69 11.62 27.41
CA ALA A 163 32.76 11.73 25.95
C ALA A 163 31.98 10.61 25.23
N SER A 164 32.07 9.38 25.71
CA SER A 164 31.32 8.26 25.18
C SER A 164 29.77 8.45 25.32
N VAL A 165 29.33 9.04 26.45
CA VAL A 165 27.92 9.43 26.63
C VAL A 165 27.51 10.51 25.63
N ALA A 166 28.37 11.52 25.43
CA ALA A 166 28.10 12.57 24.46
C ALA A 166 28.00 12.03 23.00
N ASP A 167 28.88 11.10 22.65
CA ASP A 167 28.82 10.39 21.36
C ASP A 167 27.49 9.61 21.18
N SER A 168 27.03 8.94 22.23
CA SER A 168 25.74 8.21 22.17
C SER A 168 24.54 9.13 21.91
N ARG A 169 24.61 10.42 22.30
CA ARG A 169 23.58 11.42 22.04
C ARG A 169 23.45 11.74 20.54
N ILE A 170 24.54 11.61 19.77
CA ILE A 170 24.51 11.77 18.30
C ILE A 170 23.57 10.74 17.68
N ALA A 171 23.70 9.47 18.05
CA ALA A 171 22.82 8.41 17.53
C ALA A 171 21.34 8.65 17.92
N GLY A 172 21.10 9.13 19.14
CA GLY A 172 19.75 9.53 19.57
C GLY A 172 19.15 10.68 18.73
N ALA A 173 19.97 11.69 18.41
CA ALA A 173 19.55 12.80 17.57
C ALA A 173 19.30 12.36 16.10
N GLU A 174 20.11 11.45 15.57
CA GLU A 174 19.89 10.87 14.23
C GLU A 174 18.59 10.06 14.16
N ALA A 175 18.28 9.28 15.17
CA ALA A 175 17.02 8.56 15.29
C ALA A 175 15.82 9.54 15.36
N ALA A 176 15.95 10.67 16.05
CA ALA A 176 14.92 11.71 16.08
C ALA A 176 14.67 12.33 14.69
N ILE A 177 15.73 12.58 13.90
CA ILE A 177 15.61 13.06 12.52
C ILE A 177 14.87 12.03 11.68
N ALA A 178 15.25 10.76 11.74
CA ALA A 178 14.60 9.69 10.97
C ALA A 178 13.10 9.61 11.28
N ARG A 179 12.71 9.71 12.55
CA ARG A 179 11.32 9.76 12.98
C ARG A 179 10.58 10.97 12.39
N ARG A 180 11.13 12.19 12.50
CA ARG A 180 10.51 13.40 11.97
C ARG A 180 10.39 13.37 10.44
N GLN A 181 11.34 12.74 9.76
CA GLN A 181 11.29 12.56 8.32
C GLN A 181 10.17 11.62 7.90
N ALA A 182 9.99 10.51 8.63
CA ALA A 182 8.88 9.59 8.40
C ALA A 182 7.51 10.25 8.69
N GLU A 183 7.40 11.09 9.72
CA GLU A 183 6.20 11.87 10.01
C GLU A 183 5.89 12.86 8.87
N LEU A 184 6.90 13.56 8.35
CA LEU A 184 6.74 14.48 7.22
C LEU A 184 6.28 13.76 5.93
N GLU A 185 6.83 12.58 5.64
CA GLU A 185 6.40 11.80 4.46
C GLU A 185 4.91 11.39 4.55
N ARG A 186 4.36 11.21 5.74
CA ARG A 186 2.94 10.91 5.93
C ARG A 186 2.01 12.08 5.63
N ALA A 187 2.53 13.31 5.61
CA ALA A 187 1.80 14.52 5.25
C ALA A 187 1.69 14.74 3.73
N TYR A 188 2.37 13.92 2.96
CA TYR A 188 2.30 13.90 1.49
C TYR A 188 1.44 12.74 1.00
N VAL A 189 0.60 13.03 0.02
CA VAL A 189 -0.13 12.00 -0.72
C VAL A 189 0.69 11.64 -1.95
N ARG A 190 1.16 10.38 -2.00
CA ARG A 190 1.94 9.88 -3.14
C ARG A 190 1.25 8.72 -3.81
N ALA A 191 1.44 8.60 -5.14
CA ALA A 191 0.95 7.47 -5.91
C ALA A 191 1.67 6.17 -5.50
N PRO A 192 0.95 5.13 -5.03
CA PRO A 192 1.58 3.87 -4.64
C PRO A 192 2.09 3.06 -5.84
N PHE A 193 1.61 3.34 -7.03
CA PHE A 193 1.99 2.72 -8.30
C PHE A 193 1.77 3.68 -9.47
N ALA A 194 2.30 3.35 -10.65
CA ALA A 194 2.01 4.07 -11.87
C ALA A 194 0.59 3.74 -12.37
N GLY A 195 -0.21 4.75 -12.70
CA GLY A 195 -1.59 4.58 -13.12
C GLY A 195 -2.24 5.91 -13.48
N ARG A 196 -3.57 5.90 -13.58
CA ARG A 196 -4.37 7.09 -13.90
C ARG A 196 -5.23 7.52 -12.72
N VAL A 197 -5.35 8.84 -12.54
CA VAL A 197 -6.29 9.45 -11.58
C VAL A 197 -7.72 9.26 -12.11
N ILE A 198 -8.50 8.44 -11.44
CA ILE A 198 -9.88 8.13 -11.82
C ILE A 198 -10.82 9.19 -11.26
N ASP A 199 -10.66 9.54 -9.97
CA ASP A 199 -11.48 10.55 -9.31
C ASP A 199 -10.72 11.31 -8.23
N ILE A 200 -11.24 12.50 -7.85
CA ILE A 200 -10.69 13.38 -6.82
C ILE A 200 -11.79 13.61 -5.78
N HIS A 201 -11.50 13.27 -4.52
CA HIS A 201 -12.45 13.34 -3.42
C HIS A 201 -12.17 14.47 -2.42
N ALA A 202 -10.95 15.02 -2.42
CA ALA A 202 -10.60 16.18 -1.61
C ALA A 202 -9.80 17.16 -2.45
N ARG A 203 -10.28 18.38 -2.52
CA ARG A 203 -9.67 19.51 -3.26
C ARG A 203 -8.90 20.41 -2.32
N GLN A 204 -8.19 21.37 -2.88
CA GLN A 204 -7.50 22.40 -2.11
C GLN A 204 -8.50 23.15 -1.21
N GLY A 205 -8.17 23.25 0.09
CA GLY A 205 -9.02 23.86 1.13
C GLY A 205 -10.00 22.87 1.77
N GLU A 206 -10.10 21.63 1.29
CA GLU A 206 -11.04 20.64 1.85
C GLU A 206 -10.36 19.71 2.86
N LEU A 207 -11.13 19.28 3.85
CA LEU A 207 -10.74 18.27 4.83
C LEU A 207 -10.79 16.88 4.17
N VAL A 208 -9.75 16.07 4.37
CA VAL A 208 -9.70 14.70 3.87
C VAL A 208 -10.67 13.81 4.63
N GLY A 209 -11.67 13.31 3.94
CA GLY A 209 -12.69 12.41 4.50
C GLY A 209 -12.35 10.92 4.30
N ALA A 210 -13.31 10.05 4.62
CA ALA A 210 -13.19 8.59 4.54
C ALA A 210 -12.93 8.06 3.12
N ARG A 211 -13.23 8.83 2.08
CA ARG A 211 -12.97 8.45 0.68
C ARG A 211 -11.52 8.67 0.24
N GLY A 212 -10.68 9.26 1.11
CA GLY A 212 -9.31 9.63 0.76
C GLY A 212 -9.25 10.92 -0.06
N VAL A 213 -8.14 11.10 -0.79
CA VAL A 213 -7.88 12.30 -1.61
C VAL A 213 -8.16 12.03 -3.07
N VAL A 214 -7.61 10.96 -3.62
CA VAL A 214 -7.76 10.58 -5.03
C VAL A 214 -8.00 9.08 -5.18
N GLU A 215 -8.65 8.70 -6.27
CA GLU A 215 -8.75 7.32 -6.72
C GLU A 215 -7.80 7.07 -7.88
N LEU A 216 -7.01 6.00 -7.78
CA LEU A 216 -6.05 5.58 -8.81
C LEU A 216 -6.40 4.19 -9.36
N GLY A 217 -6.23 4.02 -10.69
CA GLY A 217 -6.38 2.76 -11.38
C GLY A 217 -5.21 2.46 -12.32
N ARG A 218 -4.83 1.19 -12.44
CA ARG A 218 -3.85 0.71 -13.44
C ARG A 218 -4.54 0.46 -14.77
N VAL A 219 -4.79 1.53 -15.52
CA VAL A 219 -5.53 1.47 -16.78
C VAL A 219 -4.74 0.90 -17.96
N ASP A 220 -3.45 0.67 -17.82
CA ASP A 220 -2.60 -0.06 -18.76
C ASP A 220 -3.05 -1.50 -18.94
N GLN A 221 -3.69 -2.08 -17.93
CA GLN A 221 -4.29 -3.40 -17.97
C GLN A 221 -5.74 -3.32 -17.46
N MET A 222 -6.71 -3.52 -18.36
CA MET A 222 -8.12 -3.51 -18.00
C MET A 222 -8.70 -4.92 -17.96
N TYR A 223 -9.68 -5.10 -17.08
CA TYR A 223 -10.44 -6.33 -16.90
C TYR A 223 -11.93 -6.05 -17.07
N ALA A 224 -12.67 -7.04 -17.53
CA ALA A 224 -14.09 -7.11 -17.38
C ALA A 224 -14.40 -8.08 -16.22
N ILE A 225 -15.11 -7.60 -15.22
CA ILE A 225 -15.55 -8.40 -14.06
C ILE A 225 -16.95 -8.87 -14.35
N ALA A 226 -17.10 -10.13 -14.72
CA ALA A 226 -18.39 -10.75 -15.02
C ALA A 226 -19.04 -11.27 -13.72
N GLU A 227 -20.31 -10.94 -13.52
CA GLU A 227 -21.12 -11.39 -12.39
C GLU A 227 -21.92 -12.63 -12.81
N VAL A 228 -21.29 -13.78 -12.68
CA VAL A 228 -21.86 -15.07 -13.11
C VAL A 228 -22.72 -15.67 -11.98
N TYR A 229 -23.92 -16.11 -12.31
CA TYR A 229 -24.77 -16.79 -11.33
C TYR A 229 -24.15 -18.10 -10.83
N GLU A 230 -24.36 -18.41 -9.56
CA GLU A 230 -23.88 -19.64 -8.91
C GLU A 230 -24.26 -20.92 -9.68
N THR A 231 -25.43 -20.92 -10.33
CA THR A 231 -25.92 -22.03 -11.15
C THR A 231 -25.07 -22.29 -12.40
N ASP A 232 -24.45 -21.24 -12.96
CA ASP A 232 -23.76 -21.28 -14.25
C ASP A 232 -22.24 -21.33 -14.11
N ILE A 233 -21.70 -21.04 -12.92
CA ILE A 233 -20.25 -20.97 -12.68
C ILE A 233 -19.51 -22.29 -13.00
N ARG A 234 -20.17 -23.44 -12.87
CA ARG A 234 -19.61 -24.76 -13.24
C ARG A 234 -19.21 -24.87 -14.72
N ASN A 235 -19.80 -24.02 -15.57
CA ASN A 235 -19.54 -23.97 -17.00
C ASN A 235 -18.42 -22.98 -17.36
N VAL A 236 -17.92 -22.19 -16.39
CA VAL A 236 -16.83 -21.24 -16.58
C VAL A 236 -15.50 -21.85 -16.14
N LYS A 237 -14.46 -21.72 -16.97
CA LYS A 237 -13.11 -22.18 -16.69
C LYS A 237 -12.08 -21.11 -17.05
N VAL A 238 -11.01 -21.06 -16.26
CA VAL A 238 -9.85 -20.22 -16.58
C VAL A 238 -9.29 -20.62 -17.96
N GLY A 239 -8.95 -19.61 -18.75
CA GLY A 239 -8.46 -19.76 -20.13
C GLY A 239 -9.55 -19.65 -21.21
N GLN A 240 -10.83 -19.66 -20.87
CA GLN A 240 -11.90 -19.46 -21.84
C GLN A 240 -11.85 -18.04 -22.43
N LYS A 241 -12.24 -17.91 -23.70
CA LYS A 241 -12.41 -16.62 -24.36
C LYS A 241 -13.77 -16.03 -24.01
N ALA A 242 -13.82 -14.70 -23.92
CA ALA A 242 -15.05 -13.97 -23.68
C ALA A 242 -15.17 -12.79 -24.65
N SER A 243 -16.40 -12.47 -25.01
CA SER A 243 -16.75 -11.22 -25.69
C SER A 243 -17.40 -10.24 -24.71
N VAL A 244 -17.05 -8.98 -24.82
CA VAL A 244 -17.53 -7.89 -23.94
C VAL A 244 -18.15 -6.81 -24.81
N LYS A 245 -19.38 -6.44 -24.53
CA LYS A 245 -20.16 -5.47 -25.32
C LYS A 245 -20.80 -4.43 -24.41
N SER A 246 -20.91 -3.21 -24.91
CA SER A 246 -21.70 -2.13 -24.33
C SER A 246 -21.96 -1.09 -25.41
N ASP A 247 -23.06 -0.37 -25.30
CA ASP A 247 -23.41 0.72 -26.24
C ASP A 247 -22.40 1.89 -26.16
N ALA A 248 -21.72 2.05 -25.02
CA ALA A 248 -20.69 3.07 -24.84
C ALA A 248 -19.33 2.68 -25.44
N LEU A 249 -19.13 1.42 -25.88
CA LEU A 249 -17.92 0.98 -26.54
C LEU A 249 -18.05 1.15 -28.06
N ALA A 250 -17.06 1.78 -28.68
CA ALA A 250 -17.05 1.95 -30.15
C ALA A 250 -17.06 0.60 -30.91
N ARG A 251 -16.58 -0.47 -30.26
CA ARG A 251 -16.59 -1.85 -30.77
C ARG A 251 -16.64 -2.84 -29.61
N GLY A 252 -17.14 -4.04 -29.85
CA GLY A 252 -17.01 -5.13 -28.88
C GLY A 252 -15.54 -5.46 -28.60
N LEU A 253 -15.24 -5.76 -27.35
CA LEU A 253 -13.91 -6.16 -26.88
C LEU A 253 -13.87 -7.68 -26.69
N THR A 254 -12.68 -8.23 -26.74
CA THR A 254 -12.42 -9.64 -26.43
C THR A 254 -11.48 -9.74 -25.23
N GLY A 255 -11.56 -10.87 -24.55
CA GLY A 255 -10.69 -11.13 -23.42
C GLY A 255 -10.60 -12.61 -23.09
N THR A 256 -9.84 -12.92 -22.06
CA THR A 256 -9.62 -14.28 -21.58
C THR A 256 -9.89 -14.34 -20.09
N VAL A 257 -10.65 -15.34 -19.64
CA VAL A 257 -10.88 -15.62 -18.22
C VAL A 257 -9.55 -15.95 -17.54
N THR A 258 -9.16 -15.13 -16.58
CA THR A 258 -7.90 -15.30 -15.84
C THR A 258 -8.10 -15.83 -14.44
N ARG A 259 -9.25 -15.51 -13.82
CA ARG A 259 -9.55 -15.91 -12.44
C ARG A 259 -11.05 -16.01 -12.20
N ILE A 260 -11.43 -16.96 -11.35
CA ILE A 260 -12.75 -17.05 -10.73
C ILE A 260 -12.55 -16.71 -9.26
N ARG A 261 -13.20 -15.66 -8.76
CA ARG A 261 -13.06 -15.25 -7.35
C ARG A 261 -13.76 -16.27 -6.44
N PRO A 262 -13.13 -16.69 -5.33
CA PRO A 262 -13.68 -17.74 -4.48
C PRO A 262 -14.81 -17.27 -3.53
N LYS A 263 -15.33 -16.05 -3.73
CA LYS A 263 -16.35 -15.44 -2.87
C LYS A 263 -17.68 -15.39 -3.59
N VAL A 264 -18.71 -16.01 -3.01
CA VAL A 264 -20.09 -15.84 -3.44
C VAL A 264 -20.65 -14.56 -2.81
N GLN A 265 -21.22 -13.70 -3.63
CA GLN A 265 -21.80 -12.42 -3.19
C GLN A 265 -23.30 -12.43 -3.51
N LYS A 266 -24.09 -11.63 -2.77
CA LYS A 266 -25.43 -11.29 -3.20
C LYS A 266 -25.33 -10.30 -4.34
N LEU A 267 -26.21 -10.43 -5.32
CA LEU A 267 -26.33 -9.45 -6.39
C LEU A 267 -26.79 -8.13 -5.76
N ASP A 268 -25.94 -7.11 -5.77
CA ASP A 268 -26.33 -5.76 -5.39
C ASP A 268 -27.11 -5.17 -6.59
N GLU A 269 -28.44 -5.07 -6.44
CA GLU A 269 -29.32 -4.54 -7.47
C GLU A 269 -28.97 -3.09 -7.79
N ILE A 270 -28.33 -2.86 -8.93
CA ILE A 270 -28.41 -1.60 -9.67
C ILE A 270 -29.51 -1.75 -10.74
N GLY A 271 -30.73 -2.00 -10.31
CA GLY A 271 -31.86 -2.18 -11.20
C GLY A 271 -33.13 -1.53 -10.65
N THR A 272 -33.82 -0.77 -11.47
CA THR A 272 -35.10 -0.09 -11.19
C THR A 272 -36.30 -1.01 -11.09
N ASP A 273 -36.13 -2.33 -11.17
CA ASP A 273 -37.23 -3.31 -11.11
C ASP A 273 -37.26 -4.04 -9.76
N PRO A 274 -38.24 -3.70 -8.88
CA PRO A 274 -38.39 -4.33 -7.56
C PRO A 274 -38.75 -5.83 -7.59
N ALA A 275 -39.13 -6.36 -8.76
CA ALA A 275 -39.55 -7.76 -8.94
C ALA A 275 -38.39 -8.68 -9.39
N ALA A 276 -37.23 -8.14 -9.80
CA ALA A 276 -36.08 -8.91 -10.21
C ALA A 276 -35.36 -9.51 -8.98
N ARG A 277 -35.53 -10.78 -8.83
CA ARG A 277 -34.81 -11.78 -7.99
C ARG A 277 -33.92 -11.25 -6.86
N LYS A 278 -34.50 -10.91 -5.73
CA LYS A 278 -33.84 -10.49 -4.48
C LYS A 278 -32.80 -11.46 -3.87
N ASP A 279 -32.65 -12.66 -4.40
CA ASP A 279 -31.79 -13.71 -3.85
C ASP A 279 -30.76 -14.26 -4.87
N GLY A 280 -30.41 -13.48 -5.89
CA GLY A 280 -29.39 -13.87 -6.85
C GLY A 280 -28.02 -13.95 -6.16
N ARG A 281 -27.38 -15.13 -6.20
CA ARG A 281 -26.00 -15.31 -5.77
C ARG A 281 -25.10 -15.31 -6.99
N ILE A 282 -24.05 -14.50 -6.94
CA ILE A 282 -23.09 -14.34 -8.02
C ILE A 282 -21.69 -14.66 -7.58
N ILE A 283 -20.88 -15.06 -8.54
CA ILE A 283 -19.43 -15.24 -8.40
C ILE A 283 -18.77 -14.36 -9.46
N GLU A 284 -17.85 -13.52 -9.02
CA GLU A 284 -17.12 -12.63 -9.93
C GLU A 284 -16.05 -13.41 -10.70
N VAL A 285 -16.03 -13.22 -12.02
CA VAL A 285 -15.04 -13.81 -12.94
C VAL A 285 -14.25 -12.69 -13.58
N GLU A 286 -12.92 -12.74 -13.40
CA GLU A 286 -12.00 -11.75 -13.97
C GLU A 286 -11.60 -12.16 -15.39
N ILE A 287 -11.89 -11.30 -16.34
CA ILE A 287 -11.59 -11.46 -17.77
C ILE A 287 -10.62 -10.37 -18.16
N ARG A 288 -9.38 -10.73 -18.45
CA ARG A 288 -8.37 -9.79 -18.93
C ARG A 288 -8.70 -9.41 -20.36
N LEU A 289 -8.83 -8.11 -20.62
CA LEU A 289 -9.08 -7.61 -21.97
C LEU A 289 -7.82 -7.71 -22.83
N ASP A 290 -8.00 -8.09 -24.09
CA ASP A 290 -6.94 -8.14 -25.09
C ASP A 290 -6.55 -6.71 -25.54
N ASP A 291 -7.51 -5.76 -25.55
CA ASP A 291 -7.31 -4.33 -25.84
C ASP A 291 -7.73 -3.49 -24.63
N SER A 292 -6.78 -3.23 -23.75
CA SER A 292 -6.99 -2.40 -22.56
C SER A 292 -7.14 -0.92 -22.90
N ALA A 293 -6.51 -0.44 -23.99
CA ALA A 293 -6.53 0.97 -24.35
C ALA A 293 -7.94 1.47 -24.69
N ALA A 294 -8.73 0.63 -25.36
CA ALA A 294 -10.12 0.94 -25.71
C ALA A 294 -11.04 1.07 -24.48
N ALA A 295 -10.65 0.52 -23.34
CA ALA A 295 -11.43 0.52 -22.10
C ALA A 295 -10.84 1.48 -21.03
N ALA A 296 -9.64 2.01 -21.24
CA ALA A 296 -8.85 2.75 -20.24
C ALA A 296 -9.52 4.01 -19.67
N SER A 297 -10.47 4.62 -20.41
CA SER A 297 -11.22 5.80 -19.98
C SER A 297 -12.61 5.48 -19.41
N LEU A 298 -13.00 4.21 -19.38
CA LEU A 298 -14.37 3.76 -19.10
C LEU A 298 -14.40 2.83 -17.85
N SER A 299 -13.66 3.18 -16.81
CA SER A 299 -13.71 2.44 -15.55
C SER A 299 -15.11 2.45 -14.97
N LEU A 300 -15.54 1.30 -14.44
CA LEU A 300 -16.89 1.02 -13.91
C LEU A 300 -18.02 1.05 -14.94
N LEU A 301 -17.70 1.12 -16.25
CA LEU A 301 -18.72 0.98 -17.28
C LEU A 301 -19.40 -0.40 -17.17
N GLN A 302 -20.73 -0.41 -17.16
CA GLN A 302 -21.50 -1.64 -17.22
C GLN A 302 -21.41 -2.26 -18.63
N VAL A 303 -21.17 -3.56 -18.66
CA VAL A 303 -20.98 -4.32 -19.90
C VAL A 303 -21.73 -5.65 -19.88
N GLU A 304 -22.12 -6.11 -21.05
CA GLU A 304 -22.61 -7.47 -21.29
C GLU A 304 -21.46 -8.37 -21.69
N ILE A 305 -21.37 -9.52 -21.05
CA ILE A 305 -20.24 -10.46 -21.21
C ILE A 305 -20.79 -11.81 -21.61
N GLU A 306 -20.22 -12.39 -22.66
CA GLU A 306 -20.50 -13.75 -23.09
C GLU A 306 -19.20 -14.56 -23.05
N ILE A 307 -19.13 -15.53 -22.12
CA ILE A 307 -17.99 -16.43 -21.93
C ILE A 307 -18.23 -17.67 -22.80
N GLY A 308 -17.42 -17.81 -23.86
CA GLY A 308 -17.46 -18.94 -24.77
C GLY A 308 -16.82 -20.19 -24.21
N ARG A 309 -17.04 -21.32 -24.90
CA ARG A 309 -16.34 -22.57 -24.61
C ARG A 309 -14.91 -22.57 -25.13
#